data_554fc161ddf58a2accc85366d2a00c28
#
_entry.id   554fc161ddf58a2accc85366d2a00c28
#
_cell.length_a   1.000
_cell.length_b   1.000
_cell.length_c   1.000
_cell.angle_alpha   90.00
_cell.angle_beta   90.00
_cell.angle_gamma   90.00
#
_symmetry.space_group_name_H-M   'P 1'
#
loop_
_entity.id
_entity.type
_entity.pdbx_description
1 polymer ?
#
loop_
_entity_poly.entity_id
_entity_poly.type
_entity_poly.pdbx_seq_one_letter_code
_entity_poly.pdbx_strand_id
1 'polypeptide(L)'
;MIIGIMGAMPDEVDQLCARLENVTVEPYGGVEYHKGTLAGKQVVVCCAGMGKANAAATTQVLITRFGAEKIIFSGIAGNMTSKIGIGDVVIGKTVLYHDAQLDMICQNPPFLKEYTGDPALIAAAEKACADAGVKALAGKIATGDMFVGDSATKAAIEAKCAPDCVEMEG
;
A
#
# COMPACT_ATOMS: atom_id res chain seq x y z
N MET A 1 -7.94 8.27 -17.16
CA MET A 1 -7.15 7.53 -16.15
C MET A 1 -7.95 7.45 -14.86
N ILE A 2 -8.19 6.25 -14.39
CA ILE A 2 -8.84 5.97 -13.10
C ILE A 2 -7.76 5.52 -12.12
N ILE A 3 -7.80 6.04 -10.89
CA ILE A 3 -6.87 5.68 -9.82
C ILE A 3 -7.64 4.85 -8.79
N GLY A 4 -7.20 3.63 -8.53
CA GLY A 4 -7.65 2.83 -7.40
C GLY A 4 -6.88 3.24 -6.14
N ILE A 5 -7.60 3.50 -5.06
CA ILE A 5 -7.00 3.79 -3.75
C ILE A 5 -7.57 2.79 -2.76
N MET A 6 -6.73 2.11 -2.03
CA MET A 6 -7.17 1.14 -1.04
C MET A 6 -6.38 1.23 0.27
N GLY A 7 -7.04 0.90 1.35
CA GLY A 7 -6.45 0.64 2.66
C GLY A 7 -6.98 -0.68 3.19
N ALA A 8 -6.38 -1.21 4.25
CA ALA A 8 -6.78 -2.47 4.87
C ALA A 8 -7.89 -2.29 5.89
N MET A 9 -7.98 -1.13 6.51
CA MET A 9 -8.92 -0.82 7.59
C MET A 9 -9.78 0.39 7.26
N PRO A 10 -11.01 0.49 7.82
CA PRO A 10 -11.88 1.64 7.60
C PRO A 10 -11.21 2.98 7.92
N ASP A 11 -10.50 3.08 9.04
CA ASP A 11 -9.83 4.30 9.48
C ASP A 11 -8.80 4.83 8.46
N GLU A 12 -8.27 3.96 7.60
CA GLU A 12 -7.31 4.33 6.56
C GLU A 12 -7.95 4.96 5.32
N VAL A 13 -9.24 4.69 5.08
CA VAL A 13 -9.96 5.12 3.87
C VAL A 13 -11.14 6.06 4.13
N ASP A 14 -11.69 6.10 5.34
CA ASP A 14 -12.91 6.85 5.67
C ASP A 14 -12.80 8.33 5.33
N GLN A 15 -11.64 8.95 5.65
CA GLN A 15 -11.42 10.36 5.33
C GLN A 15 -11.31 10.63 3.82
N LEU A 16 -10.81 9.64 3.05
CA LEU A 16 -10.76 9.73 1.59
C LEU A 16 -12.18 9.60 1.02
N CYS A 17 -12.94 8.61 1.48
CA CYS A 17 -14.34 8.42 1.09
C CYS A 17 -15.20 9.67 1.39
N ALA A 18 -15.02 10.28 2.56
CA ALA A 18 -15.75 11.48 2.95
C ALA A 18 -15.42 12.73 2.10
N ARG A 19 -14.29 12.73 1.38
CA ARG A 19 -13.89 13.84 0.50
C ARG A 19 -14.24 13.61 -0.98
N LEU A 20 -14.82 12.47 -1.32
CA LEU A 20 -15.23 12.19 -2.69
C LEU A 20 -16.42 13.06 -3.08
N GLU A 21 -16.38 13.54 -4.31
CA GLU A 21 -17.49 14.22 -4.98
C GLU A 21 -18.16 13.26 -5.96
N ASN A 22 -19.48 13.43 -6.20
CA ASN A 22 -20.28 12.63 -7.14
C ASN A 22 -20.17 11.12 -6.86
N VAL A 23 -20.31 10.73 -5.60
CA VAL A 23 -20.07 9.36 -5.12
C VAL A 23 -21.16 8.40 -5.58
N THR A 24 -20.72 7.23 -6.07
CA THR A 24 -21.56 6.04 -6.20
C THR A 24 -20.86 4.87 -5.53
N VAL A 25 -21.61 4.07 -4.77
CA VAL A 25 -21.06 2.89 -4.08
C VAL A 25 -21.51 1.64 -4.80
N GLU A 26 -20.57 0.79 -5.12
CA GLU A 26 -20.81 -0.49 -5.80
C GLU A 26 -20.23 -1.63 -4.94
N PRO A 27 -21.07 -2.46 -4.30
CA PRO A 27 -20.60 -3.64 -3.58
C PRO A 27 -20.22 -4.76 -4.53
N TYR A 28 -19.07 -5.38 -4.31
CA TYR A 28 -18.62 -6.53 -5.09
C TYR A 28 -17.63 -7.38 -4.29
N GLY A 29 -17.84 -8.71 -4.27
CA GLY A 29 -16.94 -9.64 -3.58
C GLY A 29 -16.78 -9.39 -2.07
N GLY A 30 -17.80 -8.81 -1.43
CA GLY A 30 -17.76 -8.47 0.00
C GLY A 30 -17.08 -7.13 0.32
N VAL A 31 -16.63 -6.38 -0.69
CA VAL A 31 -16.00 -5.07 -0.56
C VAL A 31 -16.90 -3.99 -1.18
N GLU A 32 -17.00 -2.83 -0.53
CA GLU A 32 -17.66 -1.64 -1.09
C GLU A 32 -16.63 -0.77 -1.83
N TYR A 33 -16.94 -0.46 -3.09
CA TYR A 33 -16.11 0.39 -3.95
C TYR A 33 -16.79 1.74 -4.13
N HIS A 34 -16.19 2.78 -3.56
CA HIS A 34 -16.66 4.16 -3.61
C HIS A 34 -16.05 4.84 -4.83
N LYS A 35 -16.84 4.99 -5.90
CA LYS A 35 -16.44 5.68 -7.13
C LYS A 35 -16.79 7.14 -7.02
N GLY A 36 -15.87 8.01 -7.40
CA GLY A 36 -16.12 9.44 -7.36
C GLY A 36 -14.99 10.26 -7.94
N THR A 37 -15.00 11.54 -7.64
CA THR A 37 -13.96 12.49 -8.02
C THR A 37 -13.25 12.99 -6.77
N LEU A 38 -11.93 12.94 -6.75
CA LEU A 38 -11.10 13.50 -5.68
C LEU A 38 -10.08 14.47 -6.31
N ALA A 39 -10.13 15.74 -5.92
CA ALA A 39 -9.28 16.79 -6.49
C ALA A 39 -9.26 16.79 -8.04
N GLY A 40 -10.42 16.65 -8.65
CA GLY A 40 -10.60 16.64 -10.11
C GLY A 40 -10.17 15.35 -10.82
N LYS A 41 -9.78 14.30 -10.08
CA LYS A 41 -9.39 13.00 -10.66
C LYS A 41 -10.46 11.94 -10.40
N GLN A 42 -10.67 11.06 -11.38
CA GLN A 42 -11.55 9.91 -11.21
C GLN A 42 -10.85 8.87 -10.34
N VAL A 43 -11.49 8.51 -9.24
CA VAL A 43 -10.94 7.53 -8.28
C VAL A 43 -11.97 6.48 -7.90
N VAL A 44 -11.47 5.34 -7.45
CA VAL A 44 -12.23 4.29 -6.78
C VAL A 44 -11.53 4.00 -5.46
N VAL A 45 -12.20 4.28 -4.35
CA VAL A 45 -11.68 4.06 -3.00
C VAL A 45 -12.36 2.86 -2.37
N CYS A 46 -11.60 1.99 -1.69
CA CYS A 46 -12.17 0.83 -1.00
C CYS A 46 -11.33 0.40 0.21
N CYS A 47 -11.99 -0.30 1.15
CA CYS A 47 -11.35 -0.99 2.27
C CYS A 47 -11.18 -2.47 1.89
N ALA A 48 -9.94 -2.90 1.66
CA ALA A 48 -9.63 -4.24 1.16
C ALA A 48 -9.74 -5.34 2.23
N GLY A 49 -9.60 -4.99 3.50
CA GLY A 49 -9.31 -5.93 4.58
C GLY A 49 -7.83 -6.25 4.69
N MET A 50 -7.41 -6.75 5.85
CA MET A 50 -6.01 -7.05 6.14
C MET A 50 -5.50 -8.27 5.39
N GLY A 51 -4.22 -8.24 5.04
CA GLY A 51 -3.44 -9.35 4.52
C GLY A 51 -3.31 -9.38 3.00
N LYS A 52 -2.23 -9.99 2.54
CA LYS A 52 -1.80 -10.04 1.13
C LYS A 52 -2.87 -10.62 0.19
N ALA A 53 -3.61 -11.64 0.63
CA ALA A 53 -4.66 -12.25 -0.19
C ALA A 53 -5.81 -11.27 -0.47
N ASN A 54 -6.26 -10.53 0.54
CA ASN A 54 -7.30 -9.52 0.40
C ASN A 54 -6.81 -8.36 -0.49
N ALA A 55 -5.59 -7.88 -0.27
CA ALA A 55 -4.98 -6.83 -1.07
C ALA A 55 -4.89 -7.22 -2.55
N ALA A 56 -4.38 -8.43 -2.85
CA ALA A 56 -4.26 -8.93 -4.21
C ALA A 56 -5.63 -9.10 -4.90
N ALA A 57 -6.61 -9.69 -4.22
CA ALA A 57 -7.95 -9.88 -4.75
C ALA A 57 -8.63 -8.53 -5.06
N THR A 58 -8.55 -7.58 -4.14
CA THR A 58 -9.13 -6.24 -4.30
C THR A 58 -8.42 -5.45 -5.39
N THR A 59 -7.10 -5.51 -5.47
CA THR A 59 -6.31 -4.91 -6.56
C THR A 59 -6.76 -5.44 -7.92
N GLN A 60 -6.95 -6.75 -8.06
CA GLN A 60 -7.42 -7.35 -9.30
C GLN A 60 -8.81 -6.85 -9.70
N VAL A 61 -9.72 -6.69 -8.74
CA VAL A 61 -11.06 -6.12 -8.99
C VAL A 61 -10.96 -4.65 -9.42
N LEU A 62 -10.14 -3.84 -8.75
CA LEU A 62 -9.91 -2.43 -9.14
C LEU A 62 -9.44 -2.33 -10.59
N ILE A 63 -8.54 -3.21 -11.03
CA ILE A 63 -8.00 -3.22 -12.39
C ILE A 63 -9.07 -3.71 -13.40
N THR A 64 -9.66 -4.88 -13.16
CA THR A 64 -10.47 -5.56 -14.18
C THR A 64 -11.91 -5.06 -14.24
N ARG A 65 -12.52 -4.70 -13.11
CA ARG A 65 -13.90 -4.25 -13.05
C ARG A 65 -14.04 -2.74 -13.17
N PHE A 66 -13.14 -1.99 -12.49
CA PHE A 66 -13.22 -0.54 -12.43
C PHE A 66 -12.26 0.17 -13.39
N GLY A 67 -11.37 -0.56 -14.05
CA GLY A 67 -10.44 0.01 -15.03
C GLY A 67 -9.37 0.89 -14.42
N ALA A 68 -8.97 0.62 -13.18
CA ALA A 68 -7.90 1.36 -12.54
C ALA A 68 -6.57 1.16 -13.29
N GLU A 69 -5.96 2.26 -13.67
CA GLU A 69 -4.66 2.29 -14.38
C GLU A 69 -3.48 2.50 -13.42
N LYS A 70 -3.77 3.01 -12.23
CA LYS A 70 -2.84 3.20 -11.13
C LYS A 70 -3.50 2.73 -9.85
N ILE A 71 -2.70 2.11 -8.97
CA ILE A 71 -3.13 1.69 -7.64
C ILE A 71 -2.27 2.41 -6.60
N ILE A 72 -2.92 2.94 -5.57
CA ILE A 72 -2.28 3.49 -4.38
C ILE A 72 -2.80 2.72 -3.18
N PHE A 73 -1.91 2.05 -2.47
CA PHE A 73 -2.19 1.55 -1.14
C PHE A 73 -1.78 2.61 -0.11
N SER A 74 -2.65 2.92 0.84
CA SER A 74 -2.39 3.91 1.90
C SER A 74 -2.85 3.36 3.24
N GLY A 75 -1.93 3.25 4.19
CA GLY A 75 -2.22 2.70 5.51
C GLY A 75 -1.10 2.97 6.51
N ILE A 76 -1.25 2.39 7.70
CA ILE A 76 -0.24 2.46 8.75
C ILE A 76 0.79 1.33 8.58
N ALA A 77 2.02 1.58 9.06
CA ALA A 77 3.10 0.60 9.03
C ALA A 77 3.96 0.65 10.29
N GLY A 78 4.54 -0.49 10.64
CA GLY A 78 5.52 -0.60 11.73
C GLY A 78 6.88 -0.04 11.30
N ASN A 79 7.41 0.93 12.04
CA ASN A 79 8.72 1.52 11.75
C ASN A 79 9.86 0.53 12.01
N MET A 80 10.77 0.40 11.03
CA MET A 80 11.95 -0.48 11.08
C MET A 80 13.28 0.30 11.01
N THR A 81 13.25 1.63 10.94
CA THR A 81 14.45 2.46 10.78
C THR A 81 14.48 3.63 11.77
N SER A 82 15.67 4.12 12.08
CA SER A 82 15.84 5.37 12.84
C SER A 82 15.76 6.64 11.99
N LYS A 83 15.61 6.49 10.65
CA LYS A 83 15.58 7.63 9.72
C LYS A 83 14.29 8.45 9.81
N ILE A 84 13.21 7.81 10.26
CA ILE A 84 11.86 8.38 10.37
C ILE A 84 11.27 8.09 11.75
N GLY A 85 10.22 8.84 12.13
CA GLY A 85 9.48 8.71 13.37
C GLY A 85 8.00 8.46 13.16
N ILE A 86 7.24 8.47 14.26
CA ILE A 86 5.78 8.37 14.22
C ILE A 86 5.19 9.60 13.51
N GLY A 87 4.29 9.34 12.56
CA GLY A 87 3.67 10.40 11.75
C GLY A 87 4.43 10.76 10.47
N ASP A 88 5.67 10.27 10.31
CA ASP A 88 6.39 10.37 9.03
C ASP A 88 5.87 9.34 8.02
N VAL A 89 6.16 9.53 6.74
CA VAL A 89 5.66 8.70 5.63
C VAL A 89 6.79 7.88 5.01
N VAL A 90 6.58 6.58 4.84
CA VAL A 90 7.41 5.75 3.95
C VAL A 90 6.69 5.58 2.61
N ILE A 91 7.34 6.01 1.54
CA ILE A 91 6.85 5.83 0.17
C ILE A 91 7.50 4.57 -0.40
N GLY A 92 6.69 3.59 -0.80
CA GLY A 92 7.17 2.30 -1.28
C GLY A 92 7.96 2.40 -2.59
N LYS A 93 9.27 2.57 -2.48
CA LYS A 93 10.18 2.47 -3.63
C LYS A 93 10.43 1.02 -4.01
N THR A 94 10.61 0.17 -3.01
CA THR A 94 10.79 -1.28 -3.18
C THR A 94 9.90 -1.99 -2.16
N VAL A 95 9.21 -3.04 -2.61
CA VAL A 95 8.37 -3.89 -1.76
C VAL A 95 8.78 -5.35 -1.91
N LEU A 96 8.83 -6.10 -0.82
CA LEU A 96 9.17 -7.52 -0.83
C LEU A 96 8.49 -8.27 0.31
N TYR A 97 8.36 -9.59 0.17
CA TYR A 97 7.84 -10.46 1.22
C TYR A 97 8.90 -10.78 2.27
N HIS A 98 8.62 -10.51 3.55
CA HIS A 98 9.49 -10.96 4.64
C HIS A 98 9.17 -12.37 5.12
N ASP A 99 7.95 -12.88 4.91
CA ASP A 99 7.43 -14.15 5.37
C ASP A 99 7.45 -15.27 4.31
N ALA A 100 8.00 -15.00 3.13
CA ALA A 100 8.06 -15.95 2.03
C ALA A 100 9.47 -16.47 1.75
N GLN A 101 9.54 -17.64 1.10
CA GLN A 101 10.78 -18.19 0.55
C GLN A 101 11.02 -17.59 -0.84
N LEU A 102 11.66 -16.42 -0.88
CA LEU A 102 11.84 -15.63 -2.11
C LEU A 102 12.58 -16.41 -3.20
N ASP A 103 13.60 -17.20 -2.85
CA ASP A 103 14.34 -18.03 -3.80
C ASP A 103 13.49 -19.09 -4.48
N MET A 104 12.41 -19.51 -3.86
CA MET A 104 11.44 -20.45 -4.41
C MET A 104 10.39 -19.74 -5.27
N ILE A 105 9.82 -18.64 -4.77
CA ILE A 105 8.79 -17.89 -5.47
C ILE A 105 9.30 -17.30 -6.77
N CYS A 106 10.51 -16.74 -6.78
CA CYS A 106 11.09 -16.10 -7.97
C CYS A 106 11.48 -17.07 -9.11
N GLN A 107 11.34 -18.38 -8.91
CA GLN A 107 11.50 -19.39 -9.98
C GLN A 107 10.29 -19.46 -10.92
N ASN A 108 9.20 -18.80 -10.55
CA ASN A 108 7.97 -18.70 -11.34
C ASN A 108 7.66 -17.24 -11.70
N PRO A 109 6.81 -16.98 -12.71
CA PRO A 109 6.39 -15.63 -13.02
C PRO A 109 5.83 -14.90 -11.78
N PRO A 110 6.19 -13.63 -11.57
CA PRO A 110 6.94 -12.71 -12.45
C PRO A 110 8.49 -12.81 -12.34
N PHE A 111 9.06 -13.80 -11.68
CA PHE A 111 10.50 -14.02 -11.50
C PHE A 111 11.22 -12.93 -10.68
N LEU A 112 10.48 -12.23 -9.83
CA LEU A 112 10.98 -11.11 -9.04
C LEU A 112 11.06 -11.48 -7.55
N LYS A 113 12.14 -11.07 -6.90
CA LYS A 113 12.29 -11.12 -5.44
C LYS A 113 11.76 -9.84 -4.78
N GLU A 114 11.81 -8.74 -5.50
CA GLU A 114 11.39 -7.41 -5.06
C GLU A 114 10.57 -6.74 -6.15
N TYR A 115 9.61 -5.93 -5.76
CA TYR A 115 8.75 -5.16 -6.64
C TYR A 115 9.09 -3.67 -6.51
N THR A 116 9.05 -2.94 -7.61
CA THR A 116 9.38 -1.52 -7.64
C THR A 116 8.10 -0.69 -7.78
N GLY A 117 7.93 0.32 -6.95
CA GLY A 117 6.85 1.28 -7.05
C GLY A 117 6.91 2.09 -8.35
N ASP A 118 5.76 2.59 -8.80
CA ASP A 118 5.66 3.45 -9.99
C ASP A 118 6.45 4.76 -9.77
N PRO A 119 7.46 5.09 -10.61
CA PRO A 119 8.31 6.26 -10.40
C PRO A 119 7.53 7.58 -10.39
N ALA A 120 6.45 7.68 -11.17
CA ALA A 120 5.64 8.90 -11.24
C ALA A 120 4.78 9.06 -9.98
N LEU A 121 4.26 7.96 -9.42
CA LEU A 121 3.53 7.99 -8.14
C LEU A 121 4.48 8.28 -6.97
N ILE A 122 5.68 7.71 -6.97
CA ILE A 122 6.70 8.00 -5.96
C ILE A 122 7.02 9.50 -5.96
N ALA A 123 7.36 10.08 -7.11
CA ALA A 123 7.67 11.51 -7.23
C ALA A 123 6.49 12.41 -6.81
N ALA A 124 5.26 12.02 -7.17
CA ALA A 124 4.06 12.74 -6.75
C ALA A 124 3.85 12.69 -5.23
N ALA A 125 4.09 11.54 -4.60
CA ALA A 125 3.98 11.37 -3.16
C ALA A 125 5.06 12.16 -2.40
N GLU A 126 6.31 12.12 -2.87
CA GLU A 126 7.41 12.93 -2.31
C GLU A 126 7.07 14.41 -2.34
N LYS A 127 6.60 14.90 -3.50
CA LYS A 127 6.17 16.29 -3.65
C LYS A 127 5.00 16.63 -2.70
N ALA A 128 4.00 15.78 -2.62
CA ALA A 128 2.84 16.02 -1.76
C ALA A 128 3.23 16.07 -0.27
N CYS A 129 4.13 15.21 0.19
CA CYS A 129 4.66 15.25 1.54
C CYS A 129 5.44 16.55 1.80
N ALA A 130 6.29 16.97 0.86
CA ALA A 130 7.04 18.21 0.96
C ALA A 130 6.11 19.44 1.02
N ASP A 131 5.09 19.50 0.16
CA ASP A 131 4.09 20.58 0.13
C ASP A 131 3.27 20.64 1.45
N ALA A 132 3.04 19.48 2.07
CA ALA A 132 2.33 19.36 3.35
C ALA A 132 3.23 19.56 4.58
N GLY A 133 4.53 19.71 4.41
CA GLY A 133 5.50 19.80 5.51
C GLY A 133 5.66 18.49 6.30
N VAL A 134 5.32 17.34 5.68
CA VAL A 134 5.45 16.01 6.26
C VAL A 134 6.77 15.38 5.83
N LYS A 135 7.53 14.85 6.79
CA LYS A 135 8.77 14.14 6.47
C LYS A 135 8.45 12.81 5.79
N ALA A 136 9.13 12.55 4.68
CA ALA A 136 8.94 11.33 3.90
C ALA A 136 10.27 10.66 3.56
N LEU A 137 10.22 9.34 3.38
CA LEU A 137 11.33 8.51 2.94
C LEU A 137 10.86 7.59 1.81
N ALA A 138 11.41 7.74 0.60
CA ALA A 138 11.26 6.73 -0.45
C ALA A 138 12.12 5.51 -0.08
N GLY A 139 11.49 4.48 0.44
CA GLY A 139 12.15 3.40 1.15
C GLY A 139 11.69 2.00 0.74
N LYS A 140 12.23 1.03 1.46
CA LYS A 140 11.92 -0.38 1.33
C LYS A 140 10.83 -0.77 2.32
N ILE A 141 9.75 -1.39 1.82
CA ILE A 141 8.64 -1.93 2.60
C ILE A 141 8.75 -3.46 2.60
N ALA A 142 8.66 -4.08 3.77
CA ALA A 142 8.55 -5.53 3.87
C ALA A 142 7.13 -5.92 4.29
N THR A 143 6.48 -6.75 3.46
CA THR A 143 5.12 -7.21 3.66
C THR A 143 5.04 -8.66 4.11
N GLY A 144 4.04 -8.98 4.93
CA GLY A 144 3.77 -10.35 5.37
C GLY A 144 2.47 -10.47 6.15
N ASP A 145 1.84 -11.65 6.15
CA ASP A 145 0.57 -11.92 6.84
C ASP A 145 0.77 -12.11 8.37
N MET A 146 1.56 -11.21 8.97
CA MET A 146 1.87 -11.29 10.39
C MET A 146 2.06 -9.88 10.98
N PHE A 147 1.41 -9.63 12.12
CA PHE A 147 1.65 -8.42 12.90
C PHE A 147 3.01 -8.47 13.60
N VAL A 148 3.89 -7.53 13.28
CA VAL A 148 5.25 -7.45 13.86
C VAL A 148 5.20 -6.60 15.14
N GLY A 149 4.92 -7.24 16.28
CA GLY A 149 4.73 -6.58 17.57
C GLY A 149 5.87 -6.80 18.58
N ASP A 150 6.84 -7.67 18.29
CA ASP A 150 7.92 -8.01 19.22
C ASP A 150 9.31 -7.76 18.63
N SER A 151 10.28 -7.57 19.53
CA SER A 151 11.65 -7.23 19.15
C SER A 151 12.41 -8.36 18.46
N ALA A 152 12.08 -9.62 18.75
CA ALA A 152 12.77 -10.76 18.14
C ALA A 152 12.37 -10.92 16.66
N THR A 153 11.07 -10.85 16.37
CA THR A 153 10.53 -10.85 15.00
C THR A 153 11.08 -9.65 14.21
N LYS A 154 11.08 -8.46 14.84
CA LYS A 154 11.65 -7.25 14.23
C LYS A 154 13.13 -7.45 13.84
N ALA A 155 13.95 -7.96 14.76
CA ALA A 155 15.37 -8.22 14.51
C ALA A 155 15.59 -9.28 13.40
N ALA A 156 14.75 -10.31 13.34
CA ALA A 156 14.82 -11.33 12.29
C ALA A 156 14.51 -10.76 10.89
N ILE A 157 13.49 -9.90 10.78
CA ILE A 157 13.14 -9.23 9.52
C ILE A 157 14.24 -8.25 9.12
N GLU A 158 14.78 -7.47 10.08
CA GLU A 158 15.90 -6.57 9.82
C GLU A 158 17.11 -7.31 9.27
N ALA A 159 17.50 -8.43 9.89
CA ALA A 159 18.61 -9.26 9.42
C ALA A 159 18.36 -9.87 8.03
N LYS A 160 17.10 -10.15 7.67
CA LYS A 160 16.70 -10.76 6.40
C LYS A 160 16.71 -9.78 5.24
N CYS A 161 16.19 -8.58 5.44
CA CYS A 161 15.93 -7.67 4.31
C CYS A 161 16.12 -6.18 4.61
N ALA A 162 16.42 -5.80 5.86
CA ALA A 162 16.67 -4.43 6.29
C ALA A 162 15.65 -3.40 5.71
N PRO A 163 14.34 -3.55 5.98
CA PRO A 163 13.33 -2.66 5.45
C PRO A 163 13.27 -1.35 6.26
N ASP A 164 12.66 -0.32 5.68
CA ASP A 164 12.38 0.93 6.39
C ASP A 164 11.06 0.85 7.19
N CYS A 165 10.09 0.04 6.73
CA CYS A 165 8.89 -0.30 7.50
C CYS A 165 8.35 -1.69 7.14
N VAL A 166 7.40 -2.18 7.96
CA VAL A 166 6.67 -3.45 7.76
C VAL A 166 5.17 -3.19 7.78
N GLU A 167 4.45 -3.90 6.94
CA GLU A 167 3.00 -3.89 6.85
C GLU A 167 2.49 -5.24 6.31
N MET A 168 1.22 -5.36 5.91
CA MET A 168 0.60 -6.65 5.61
C MET A 168 -0.04 -6.74 4.22
N GLU A 169 0.06 -5.74 3.35
CA GLU A 169 -0.70 -5.63 2.09
C GLU A 169 0.13 -5.27 0.85
N GLY A 170 1.34 -4.80 1.01
CA GLY A 170 2.22 -4.28 -0.04
C GLY A 170 2.70 -5.27 -1.12
#